data_5c1262b117dab0efdf9f8e1cbc5abf5b
#
_entry.id   5c1262b117dab0efdf9f8e1cbc5abf5b
#
_cell.length_a   1.000
_cell.length_b   1.000
_cell.length_c   1.000
_cell.angle_alpha   90.00
_cell.angle_beta   90.00
_cell.angle_gamma   90.00
#
_symmetry.space_group_name_H-M   'P 1'
#
loop_
_entity.id
_entity.type
_entity.pdbx_description
1 polymer ?
#
loop_
_entity_poly.entity_id
_entity_poly.type
_entity_poly.pdbx_seq_one_letter_code
_entity_poly.pdbx_strand_id
1 'polypeptide(L)'
;MPAEWEPHEAVWLAWPHDTTSFPYLEEAEAAFASFIREIHESERVELLVLDAAMKERVVAMLRVRRVELSRIRVHIRDYADIWFRDYGPIFVVNRPASQLAMTKWIFNAWGNKYPTLLKDNQIPCGMNESLRLPIFEPGVVMEGGSIEVNGCGSLITTEQCLLNPNRNAGMSKAEIENYLREYLGVRHFIWLREGIAGDDTDGHIDDIARFVNPTTVLCARQPDENDPDHAVLEENFRLLEAATDQDGNKLRVVPLPVPGWVGDEQGRLPASYANFYIGNTKVLVPLFDTENDAAALETIQSVFPDRKVVGINARYLVYGLGTFHCMTQQQPAV
;
A
#
# COMPACT_ATOMS: atom_id res chain seq x y z
N MET A 1 -13.47 4.84 6.69
CA MET A 1 -12.21 4.07 6.60
C MET A 1 -11.28 4.53 7.70
N PRO A 2 -10.71 3.63 8.55
CA PRO A 2 -9.69 3.99 9.54
C PRO A 2 -8.37 4.36 8.86
N ALA A 3 -7.54 5.15 9.57
CA ALA A 3 -6.18 5.40 9.13
C ALA A 3 -5.29 4.16 9.36
N GLU A 4 -4.18 4.04 8.62
CA GLU A 4 -3.29 2.87 8.72
C GLU A 4 -2.56 2.78 10.08
N TRP A 5 -2.34 3.89 10.77
CA TRP A 5 -1.74 3.86 12.12
C TRP A 5 -2.70 3.47 13.25
N GLU A 6 -3.97 3.25 12.96
CA GLU A 6 -4.92 2.77 13.95
C GLU A 6 -4.71 1.27 14.23
N PRO A 7 -5.15 0.73 15.38
CA PRO A 7 -4.87 -0.65 15.73
C PRO A 7 -5.34 -1.66 14.69
N HIS A 8 -4.47 -2.61 14.35
CA HIS A 8 -4.75 -3.72 13.44
C HIS A 8 -4.98 -5.01 14.20
N GLU A 9 -5.98 -5.77 13.79
CA GLU A 9 -6.19 -7.17 14.17
C GLU A 9 -5.25 -8.08 13.37
N ALA A 10 -5.08 -7.80 12.08
CA ALA A 10 -4.27 -8.60 11.17
C ALA A 10 -3.76 -7.79 9.97
N VAL A 11 -2.74 -8.34 9.32
CA VAL A 11 -2.31 -7.94 7.97
C VAL A 11 -2.50 -9.11 7.01
N TRP A 12 -3.06 -8.81 5.85
CA TRP A 12 -3.27 -9.77 4.75
C TRP A 12 -2.17 -9.65 3.72
N LEU A 13 -1.66 -10.80 3.28
CA LEU A 13 -0.53 -10.96 2.37
C LEU A 13 -0.79 -12.13 1.41
N ALA A 14 -0.17 -12.11 0.23
CA ALA A 14 -0.06 -13.27 -0.66
C ALA A 14 1.42 -13.55 -0.95
N TRP A 15 1.86 -14.82 -0.88
CA TRP A 15 3.26 -15.18 -1.01
C TRP A 15 3.75 -15.05 -2.46
N PRO A 16 4.93 -14.43 -2.73
CA PRO A 16 5.47 -14.29 -4.07
C PRO A 16 5.79 -15.66 -4.69
N HIS A 17 5.50 -15.82 -6.00
CA HIS A 17 5.67 -17.09 -6.68
C HIS A 17 5.95 -17.00 -8.19
N ASP A 18 5.58 -15.88 -8.83
CA ASP A 18 5.75 -15.71 -10.26
C ASP A 18 7.15 -15.17 -10.59
N THR A 19 7.92 -15.95 -11.32
CA THR A 19 9.27 -15.55 -11.76
C THR A 19 9.26 -14.51 -12.89
N THR A 20 8.10 -14.24 -13.48
CA THR A 20 7.95 -13.15 -14.46
C THR A 20 7.87 -11.80 -13.74
N SER A 21 7.06 -11.72 -12.69
CA SER A 21 6.98 -10.54 -11.83
C SER A 21 8.24 -10.37 -10.97
N PHE A 22 8.84 -11.48 -10.52
CA PHE A 22 10.01 -11.49 -9.64
C PHE A 22 11.17 -12.28 -10.25
N PRO A 23 11.99 -11.65 -11.13
CA PRO A 23 13.16 -12.32 -11.72
C PRO A 23 14.15 -12.84 -10.66
N TYR A 24 14.18 -12.19 -9.49
CA TYR A 24 14.98 -12.55 -8.31
C TYR A 24 14.06 -13.09 -7.21
N LEU A 25 13.33 -14.18 -7.49
CA LEU A 25 12.27 -14.70 -6.61
C LEU A 25 12.79 -15.08 -5.21
N GLU A 26 13.98 -15.66 -5.09
CA GLU A 26 14.54 -16.05 -3.81
C GLU A 26 14.80 -14.85 -2.89
N GLU A 27 15.32 -13.76 -3.46
CA GLU A 27 15.58 -12.51 -2.77
C GLU A 27 14.26 -11.79 -2.40
N ALA A 28 13.27 -11.81 -3.30
CA ALA A 28 11.93 -11.30 -3.02
C ALA A 28 11.26 -12.07 -1.87
N GLU A 29 11.32 -13.41 -1.89
CA GLU A 29 10.85 -14.26 -0.78
C GLU A 29 11.62 -13.97 0.54
N ALA A 30 12.92 -13.69 0.46
CA ALA A 30 13.71 -13.35 1.65
C ALA A 30 13.29 -12.01 2.26
N ALA A 31 13.00 -10.99 1.44
CA ALA A 31 12.47 -9.70 1.88
C ALA A 31 11.07 -9.88 2.51
N PHE A 32 10.22 -10.66 1.85
CA PHE A 32 8.87 -10.97 2.31
C PHE A 32 8.85 -11.70 3.67
N ALA A 33 9.71 -12.72 3.81
CA ALA A 33 9.86 -13.43 5.08
C ALA A 33 10.45 -12.54 6.19
N SER A 34 11.32 -11.58 5.84
CA SER A 34 11.84 -10.58 6.78
C SER A 34 10.76 -9.60 7.23
N PHE A 35 9.89 -9.17 6.32
CA PHE A 35 8.70 -8.38 6.65
C PHE A 35 7.80 -9.13 7.64
N ILE A 36 7.45 -10.40 7.36
CA ILE A 36 6.62 -11.22 8.26
C ILE A 36 7.29 -11.37 9.63
N ARG A 37 8.60 -11.57 9.67
CA ARG A 37 9.35 -11.69 10.94
C ARG A 37 9.23 -10.44 11.81
N GLU A 38 9.22 -9.26 11.21
CA GLU A 38 9.13 -8.01 11.97
C GLU A 38 7.70 -7.69 12.41
N ILE A 39 6.67 -8.06 11.63
CA ILE A 39 5.29 -7.65 11.90
C ILE A 39 4.50 -8.63 12.76
N HIS A 40 4.81 -9.95 12.70
CA HIS A 40 4.02 -10.99 13.38
C HIS A 40 3.97 -10.85 14.91
N GLU A 41 4.91 -10.14 15.49
CA GLU A 41 4.96 -9.91 16.94
C GLU A 41 3.78 -9.05 17.43
N SER A 42 3.27 -8.15 16.61
CA SER A 42 2.22 -7.19 16.98
C SER A 42 0.91 -7.37 16.23
N GLU A 43 0.92 -8.09 15.11
CA GLU A 43 -0.26 -8.33 14.27
C GLU A 43 -0.33 -9.80 13.87
N ARG A 44 -1.55 -10.33 13.71
CA ARG A 44 -1.72 -11.62 13.07
C ARG A 44 -1.46 -11.49 11.57
N VAL A 45 -0.72 -12.42 11.00
CA VAL A 45 -0.50 -12.48 9.56
C VAL A 45 -1.45 -13.49 8.94
N GLU A 46 -2.29 -13.03 8.04
CA GLU A 46 -3.17 -13.84 7.19
C GLU A 46 -2.49 -13.99 5.83
N LEU A 47 -1.97 -15.17 5.54
CA LEU A 47 -1.07 -15.39 4.40
C LEU A 47 -1.70 -16.33 3.37
N LEU A 48 -1.86 -15.86 2.14
CA LEU A 48 -2.28 -16.70 1.01
C LEU A 48 -1.07 -17.43 0.43
N VAL A 49 -1.30 -18.69 0.08
CA VAL A 49 -0.38 -19.57 -0.67
C VAL A 49 -1.19 -20.36 -1.70
N LEU A 50 -0.56 -20.77 -2.81
CA LEU A 50 -1.28 -21.45 -3.91
C LEU A 50 -1.73 -22.87 -3.58
N ASP A 51 -0.90 -23.62 -2.86
CA ASP A 51 -1.13 -25.04 -2.59
C ASP A 51 -0.45 -25.53 -1.31
N ALA A 52 -0.65 -26.82 -1.01
CA ALA A 52 -0.09 -27.47 0.16
C ALA A 52 1.45 -27.54 0.13
N ALA A 53 2.07 -27.75 -1.03
CA ALA A 53 3.51 -27.81 -1.15
C ALA A 53 4.17 -26.46 -0.87
N MET A 54 3.61 -25.38 -1.42
CA MET A 54 4.03 -24.01 -1.10
C MET A 54 3.83 -23.71 0.38
N LYS A 55 2.69 -24.10 0.97
CA LYS A 55 2.45 -23.93 2.41
C LYS A 55 3.54 -24.58 3.25
N GLU A 56 3.89 -25.83 2.97
CA GLU A 56 4.94 -26.54 3.70
C GLU A 56 6.30 -25.85 3.58
N ARG A 57 6.68 -25.43 2.36
CA ARG A 57 7.92 -24.71 2.07
C ARG A 57 7.98 -23.37 2.81
N VAL A 58 6.92 -22.58 2.73
CA VAL A 58 6.82 -21.24 3.36
C VAL A 58 6.88 -21.37 4.89
N VAL A 59 6.11 -22.29 5.48
CA VAL A 59 6.11 -22.53 6.93
C VAL A 59 7.50 -22.95 7.42
N ALA A 60 8.21 -23.80 6.66
CA ALA A 60 9.58 -24.20 6.99
C ALA A 60 10.53 -22.99 6.95
N MET A 61 10.42 -22.14 5.91
CA MET A 61 11.21 -20.91 5.76
C MET A 61 10.98 -19.92 6.91
N LEU A 62 9.73 -19.69 7.31
CA LEU A 62 9.38 -18.81 8.43
C LEU A 62 9.88 -19.34 9.77
N ARG A 63 9.81 -20.68 9.97
CA ARG A 63 10.34 -21.34 11.18
C ARG A 63 11.85 -21.14 11.34
N VAL A 64 12.62 -21.30 10.26
CA VAL A 64 14.07 -21.04 10.27
C VAL A 64 14.39 -19.59 10.66
N ARG A 65 13.51 -18.64 10.29
CA ARG A 65 13.63 -17.23 10.64
C ARG A 65 13.06 -16.87 12.02
N ARG A 66 12.69 -17.89 12.83
CA ARG A 66 12.16 -17.75 14.19
C ARG A 66 10.83 -16.99 14.26
N VAL A 67 10.01 -17.07 13.22
CA VAL A 67 8.65 -16.54 13.24
C VAL A 67 7.78 -17.43 14.13
N GLU A 68 6.99 -16.82 15.00
CA GLU A 68 6.02 -17.56 15.84
C GLU A 68 4.81 -17.97 14.99
N LEU A 69 4.76 -19.24 14.61
CA LEU A 69 3.77 -19.76 13.65
C LEU A 69 2.32 -19.71 14.16
N SER A 70 2.09 -19.61 15.47
CA SER A 70 0.75 -19.41 16.05
C SER A 70 0.13 -18.07 15.66
N ARG A 71 0.97 -17.11 15.25
CA ARG A 71 0.57 -15.78 14.75
C ARG A 71 0.34 -15.73 13.24
N ILE A 72 0.60 -16.83 12.53
CA ILE A 72 0.48 -16.93 11.07
C ILE A 72 -0.66 -17.87 10.72
N ARG A 73 -1.69 -17.35 10.06
CA ARG A 73 -2.75 -18.18 9.49
C ARG A 73 -2.55 -18.30 7.98
N VAL A 74 -2.35 -19.52 7.49
CA VAL A 74 -2.07 -19.79 6.08
C VAL A 74 -3.34 -20.28 5.38
N HIS A 75 -3.70 -19.60 4.30
CA HIS A 75 -4.87 -19.88 3.45
C HIS A 75 -4.40 -20.40 2.09
N ILE A 76 -4.88 -21.56 1.69
CA ILE A 76 -4.65 -22.06 0.33
C ILE A 76 -5.70 -21.44 -0.58
N ARG A 77 -5.28 -20.60 -1.53
CA ARG A 77 -6.15 -19.89 -2.47
C ARG A 77 -5.43 -19.71 -3.81
N ASP A 78 -6.18 -19.77 -4.88
CA ASP A 78 -5.68 -19.41 -6.21
C ASP A 78 -5.67 -17.88 -6.34
N TYR A 79 -4.48 -17.31 -6.52
CA TYR A 79 -4.23 -15.89 -6.80
C TYR A 79 -3.17 -15.75 -7.88
N ALA A 80 -3.09 -14.58 -8.51
CA ALA A 80 -2.13 -14.33 -9.57
C ALA A 80 -0.85 -13.66 -9.05
N ASP A 81 -0.97 -12.61 -8.21
CA ASP A 81 0.17 -11.86 -7.74
C ASP A 81 -0.01 -11.38 -6.29
N ILE A 82 0.99 -10.71 -5.75
CA ILE A 82 1.08 -10.37 -4.31
C ILE A 82 0.43 -9.05 -3.92
N TRP A 83 -0.07 -8.27 -4.86
CA TRP A 83 -0.46 -6.85 -4.67
C TRP A 83 -1.78 -6.71 -3.93
N PHE A 84 -1.79 -7.18 -2.68
CA PHE A 84 -2.97 -7.27 -1.83
C PHE A 84 -3.61 -5.91 -1.52
N ARG A 85 -2.80 -4.83 -1.55
CA ARG A 85 -3.29 -3.46 -1.40
C ARG A 85 -4.32 -3.11 -2.46
N ASP A 86 -4.13 -3.57 -3.69
CA ASP A 86 -4.88 -3.13 -4.85
C ASP A 86 -6.10 -4.00 -5.15
N TYR A 87 -5.98 -5.30 -5.00
CA TYR A 87 -7.13 -6.21 -5.20
C TYR A 87 -7.83 -6.62 -3.91
N GLY A 88 -7.22 -6.40 -2.75
CA GLY A 88 -7.80 -6.73 -1.45
C GLY A 88 -9.00 -5.85 -1.09
N PRO A 89 -9.83 -6.28 -0.13
CA PRO A 89 -10.93 -5.45 0.33
C PRO A 89 -10.40 -4.28 1.16
N ILE A 90 -11.03 -3.11 1.01
CA ILE A 90 -10.79 -2.01 1.94
C ILE A 90 -11.75 -2.17 3.12
N PHE A 91 -11.20 -2.21 4.33
CA PHE A 91 -12.00 -2.36 5.53
C PHE A 91 -12.54 -1.01 6.02
N VAL A 92 -13.79 -1.03 6.45
CA VAL A 92 -14.47 0.13 7.07
C VAL A 92 -15.05 -0.28 8.42
N VAL A 93 -15.10 0.66 9.37
CA VAL A 93 -15.55 0.39 10.74
C VAL A 93 -16.74 1.26 11.12
N ASN A 94 -17.69 0.68 11.84
CA ASN A 94 -18.71 1.38 12.58
C ASN A 94 -18.35 1.33 14.06
N ARG A 95 -17.60 2.33 14.56
CA ARG A 95 -17.05 2.35 15.92
C ARG A 95 -18.13 2.26 16.99
N PRO A 96 -19.26 3.04 16.93
CA PRO A 96 -20.30 2.95 17.95
C PRO A 96 -20.92 1.56 18.09
N ALA A 97 -20.91 0.76 17.02
CA ALA A 97 -21.47 -0.59 17.02
C ALA A 97 -20.39 -1.69 17.11
N SER A 98 -19.11 -1.35 17.18
CA SER A 98 -17.98 -2.29 17.10
C SER A 98 -18.13 -3.26 15.93
N GLN A 99 -18.42 -2.74 14.75
CA GLN A 99 -18.65 -3.52 13.54
C GLN A 99 -17.58 -3.25 12.49
N LEU A 100 -17.10 -4.32 11.87
CA LEU A 100 -16.20 -4.29 10.72
C LEU A 100 -16.98 -4.71 9.48
N ALA A 101 -16.69 -4.06 8.36
CA ALA A 101 -17.19 -4.43 7.04
C ALA A 101 -16.09 -4.28 5.99
N MET A 102 -16.32 -4.86 4.82
CA MET A 102 -15.43 -4.74 3.67
C MET A 102 -16.11 -3.96 2.56
N THR A 103 -15.35 -3.10 1.88
CA THR A 103 -15.74 -2.58 0.57
C THR A 103 -14.90 -3.29 -0.49
N LYS A 104 -15.57 -3.92 -1.45
CA LYS A 104 -14.94 -4.62 -2.57
C LYS A 104 -15.07 -3.77 -3.82
N TRP A 105 -14.02 -3.07 -4.15
CA TRP A 105 -13.88 -2.31 -5.39
C TRP A 105 -13.53 -3.24 -6.55
N ILE A 106 -13.75 -2.81 -7.79
CA ILE A 106 -13.35 -3.61 -8.95
C ILE A 106 -11.85 -3.42 -9.15
N PHE A 107 -11.11 -4.51 -9.13
CA PHE A 107 -9.73 -4.55 -9.56
C PHE A 107 -9.68 -4.96 -11.04
N ASN A 108 -9.17 -4.08 -11.89
CA ASN A 108 -9.07 -4.31 -13.34
C ASN A 108 -7.62 -4.42 -13.83
N ALA A 109 -6.70 -4.84 -12.95
CA ALA A 109 -5.28 -4.98 -13.24
C ALA A 109 -4.68 -3.68 -13.82
N TRP A 110 -4.88 -2.59 -13.07
CA TRP A 110 -4.39 -1.22 -13.37
C TRP A 110 -4.73 -0.73 -14.77
N GLY A 111 -6.00 -0.85 -15.13
CA GLY A 111 -6.48 -0.42 -16.43
C GLY A 111 -6.36 -1.49 -17.53
N ASN A 112 -6.48 -2.76 -17.16
CA ASN A 112 -6.35 -3.94 -18.05
C ASN A 112 -4.96 -4.09 -18.67
N LYS A 113 -3.91 -3.55 -18.06
CA LYS A 113 -2.52 -3.74 -18.50
C LYS A 113 -2.07 -5.20 -18.38
N TYR A 114 -2.57 -5.91 -17.37
CA TYR A 114 -2.18 -7.29 -17.04
C TYR A 114 -3.41 -8.23 -16.95
N PRO A 115 -3.97 -8.67 -18.08
CA PRO A 115 -5.21 -9.48 -18.08
C PRO A 115 -5.12 -10.78 -17.28
N THR A 116 -3.93 -11.35 -17.13
CA THR A 116 -3.66 -12.57 -16.34
C THR A 116 -3.90 -12.38 -14.85
N LEU A 117 -3.86 -11.14 -14.35
CA LEU A 117 -4.06 -10.79 -12.94
C LEU A 117 -5.52 -10.50 -12.57
N LEU A 118 -6.43 -10.45 -13.55
CA LEU A 118 -7.85 -10.13 -13.31
C LEU A 118 -8.55 -11.10 -12.35
N LYS A 119 -8.06 -12.35 -12.22
CA LYS A 119 -8.63 -13.32 -11.28
C LYS A 119 -8.54 -12.87 -9.82
N ASP A 120 -7.57 -12.00 -9.47
CA ASP A 120 -7.37 -11.51 -8.11
C ASP A 120 -8.51 -10.61 -7.64
N ASN A 121 -9.31 -10.04 -8.57
CA ASN A 121 -10.56 -9.35 -8.24
C ASN A 121 -11.56 -10.21 -7.44
N GLN A 122 -11.40 -11.54 -7.40
CA GLN A 122 -12.26 -12.45 -6.64
C GLN A 122 -11.73 -12.75 -5.22
N ILE A 123 -10.51 -12.37 -4.90
CA ILE A 123 -9.89 -12.65 -3.59
C ILE A 123 -10.72 -12.14 -2.41
N PRO A 124 -11.30 -10.91 -2.43
CA PRO A 124 -12.12 -10.43 -1.33
C PRO A 124 -13.32 -11.32 -1.02
N CYS A 125 -13.97 -11.88 -2.05
CA CYS A 125 -15.08 -12.82 -1.88
C CYS A 125 -14.62 -14.11 -1.21
N GLY A 126 -13.49 -14.68 -1.68
CA GLY A 126 -12.88 -15.88 -1.10
C GLY A 126 -12.44 -15.69 0.36
N MET A 127 -11.87 -14.54 0.70
CA MET A 127 -11.51 -14.18 2.09
C MET A 127 -12.76 -14.20 2.99
N ASN A 128 -13.89 -13.71 2.49
CA ASN A 128 -15.09 -13.58 3.29
C ASN A 128 -15.76 -14.91 3.65
N GLU A 129 -15.40 -16.01 3.02
CA GLU A 129 -15.83 -17.35 3.47
C GLU A 129 -15.40 -17.61 4.93
N SER A 130 -14.24 -17.07 5.34
CA SER A 130 -13.73 -17.20 6.70
C SER A 130 -14.04 -16.01 7.59
N LEU A 131 -14.06 -14.79 7.07
CA LEU A 131 -14.32 -13.56 7.82
C LEU A 131 -15.80 -13.35 8.15
N ARG A 132 -16.69 -13.69 7.20
CA ARG A 132 -18.17 -13.55 7.34
C ARG A 132 -18.61 -12.13 7.67
N LEU A 133 -17.93 -11.15 7.08
CA LEU A 133 -18.24 -9.72 7.24
C LEU A 133 -19.26 -9.25 6.20
N PRO A 134 -20.02 -8.19 6.47
CA PRO A 134 -20.74 -7.48 5.43
C PRO A 134 -19.79 -7.02 4.33
N ILE A 135 -20.17 -7.21 3.06
CA ILE A 135 -19.45 -6.70 1.88
C ILE A 135 -20.33 -5.67 1.20
N PHE A 136 -19.74 -4.51 0.91
CA PHE A 136 -20.34 -3.48 0.07
C PHE A 136 -19.57 -3.42 -1.24
N GLU A 137 -20.28 -3.50 -2.37
CA GLU A 137 -19.70 -3.48 -3.71
C GLU A 137 -20.08 -2.17 -4.41
N PRO A 138 -19.18 -1.17 -4.49
CA PRO A 138 -19.46 0.11 -5.16
C PRO A 138 -19.74 -0.05 -6.66
N GLY A 139 -19.17 -1.08 -7.29
CA GLY A 139 -19.33 -1.32 -8.72
C GLY A 139 -18.47 -0.42 -9.62
N VAL A 140 -17.47 0.25 -9.05
CA VAL A 140 -16.50 1.07 -9.76
C VAL A 140 -15.07 0.55 -9.55
N VAL A 141 -14.18 0.85 -10.47
CA VAL A 141 -12.77 0.46 -10.42
C VAL A 141 -12.01 1.37 -9.47
N MET A 142 -11.28 0.79 -8.54
CA MET A 142 -10.34 1.49 -7.66
C MET A 142 -9.40 0.49 -7.00
N GLU A 143 -8.16 0.88 -6.86
CA GLU A 143 -7.12 0.17 -6.12
C GLU A 143 -6.90 0.85 -4.75
N GLY A 144 -6.60 0.06 -3.71
CA GLY A 144 -6.31 0.60 -2.37
C GLY A 144 -5.06 1.48 -2.33
N GLY A 145 -4.06 1.20 -3.18
CA GLY A 145 -2.84 2.01 -3.32
C GLY A 145 -3.08 3.38 -3.95
N SER A 146 -4.21 3.57 -4.64
CA SER A 146 -4.58 4.85 -5.25
C SER A 146 -5.11 5.89 -4.26
N ILE A 147 -5.35 5.51 -3.00
CA ILE A 147 -5.92 6.38 -1.96
C ILE A 147 -5.11 6.33 -0.67
N GLU A 148 -5.06 7.47 0.02
CA GLU A 148 -4.45 7.59 1.35
C GLU A 148 -5.40 8.38 2.27
N VAL A 149 -5.68 7.88 3.48
CA VAL A 149 -6.66 8.50 4.39
C VAL A 149 -6.09 8.80 5.76
N ASN A 150 -6.59 9.87 6.39
CA ASN A 150 -6.20 10.23 7.76
C ASN A 150 -7.13 9.69 8.86
N GLY A 151 -8.12 8.86 8.54
CA GLY A 151 -9.08 8.32 9.50
C GLY A 151 -10.08 9.33 10.07
N CYS A 152 -9.92 10.61 9.78
CA CYS A 152 -10.74 11.72 10.27
C CYS A 152 -11.65 12.35 9.21
N GLY A 153 -11.52 11.90 7.96
CA GLY A 153 -12.36 12.33 6.84
C GLY A 153 -11.64 12.98 5.67
N SER A 154 -10.30 13.13 5.72
CA SER A 154 -9.51 13.55 4.56
C SER A 154 -8.99 12.33 3.78
N LEU A 155 -8.92 12.48 2.47
CA LEU A 155 -8.34 11.53 1.53
C LEU A 155 -7.44 12.27 0.54
N ILE A 156 -6.25 11.71 0.30
CA ILE A 156 -5.32 12.14 -0.75
C ILE A 156 -5.35 11.09 -1.87
N THR A 157 -5.33 11.57 -3.10
CA THR A 157 -5.24 10.74 -4.32
C THR A 157 -4.61 11.53 -5.46
N THR A 158 -4.40 10.90 -6.63
CA THR A 158 -3.88 11.56 -7.82
C THR A 158 -4.93 11.68 -8.93
N GLU A 159 -4.82 12.74 -9.71
CA GLU A 159 -5.64 12.91 -10.91
C GLU A 159 -5.25 11.89 -11.98
N GLN A 160 -3.97 11.58 -12.12
CA GLN A 160 -3.45 10.60 -13.08
C GLN A 160 -4.09 9.22 -12.91
N CYS A 161 -4.31 8.78 -11.66
CA CYS A 161 -4.88 7.47 -11.39
C CYS A 161 -6.42 7.48 -11.46
N LEU A 162 -7.09 8.16 -10.53
CA LEU A 162 -8.55 8.01 -10.39
C LEU A 162 -9.34 8.67 -11.52
N LEU A 163 -8.78 9.67 -12.23
CA LEU A 163 -9.40 10.28 -13.41
C LEU A 163 -8.94 9.65 -14.72
N ASN A 164 -8.10 8.62 -14.66
CA ASN A 164 -7.65 7.92 -15.86
C ASN A 164 -8.83 7.21 -16.54
N PRO A 165 -9.02 7.39 -17.85
CA PRO A 165 -10.11 6.73 -18.57
C PRO A 165 -10.01 5.20 -18.58
N ASN A 166 -8.82 4.63 -18.26
CA ASN A 166 -8.64 3.19 -18.13
C ASN A 166 -9.19 2.60 -16.81
N ARG A 167 -9.69 3.44 -15.90
CA ARG A 167 -10.40 3.02 -14.68
C ARG A 167 -11.91 3.14 -14.88
N ASN A 168 -12.43 4.35 -14.81
CA ASN A 168 -13.88 4.62 -14.85
C ASN A 168 -14.20 5.63 -15.97
N ALA A 169 -14.10 5.19 -17.24
CA ALA A 169 -14.35 6.04 -18.40
C ALA A 169 -15.73 6.72 -18.31
N GLY A 170 -15.73 8.03 -18.47
CA GLY A 170 -16.95 8.84 -18.48
C GLY A 170 -17.46 9.29 -17.11
N MET A 171 -16.82 8.86 -16.00
CA MET A 171 -17.12 9.40 -14.68
C MET A 171 -16.39 10.71 -14.44
N SER A 172 -17.13 11.69 -13.93
CA SER A 172 -16.56 12.96 -13.47
C SER A 172 -15.87 12.81 -12.11
N LYS A 173 -14.99 13.76 -11.80
CA LYS A 173 -14.33 13.87 -10.48
C LYS A 173 -15.34 13.88 -9.33
N ALA A 174 -16.45 14.61 -9.48
CA ALA A 174 -17.50 14.70 -8.47
C ALA A 174 -18.22 13.36 -8.23
N GLU A 175 -18.42 12.56 -9.28
CA GLU A 175 -19.01 11.22 -9.14
C GLU A 175 -18.05 10.27 -8.41
N ILE A 176 -16.75 10.29 -8.74
CA ILE A 176 -15.74 9.52 -8.02
C ILE A 176 -15.70 9.91 -6.55
N GLU A 177 -15.62 11.22 -6.25
CA GLU A 177 -15.66 11.72 -4.87
C GLU A 177 -16.92 11.27 -4.12
N ASN A 178 -18.07 11.18 -4.81
CA ASN A 178 -19.31 10.72 -4.18
C ASN A 178 -19.22 9.23 -3.78
N TYR A 179 -18.69 8.36 -4.64
CA TYR A 179 -18.44 6.96 -4.28
C TYR A 179 -17.49 6.84 -3.09
N LEU A 180 -16.39 7.58 -3.09
CA LEU A 180 -15.44 7.57 -1.97
C LEU A 180 -16.08 8.06 -0.67
N ARG A 181 -16.94 9.09 -0.76
CA ARG A 181 -17.69 9.61 0.39
C ARG A 181 -18.66 8.60 0.96
N GLU A 182 -19.43 7.95 0.12
CA GLU A 182 -20.47 7.00 0.54
C GLU A 182 -19.88 5.70 1.11
N TYR A 183 -18.84 5.16 0.49
CA TYR A 183 -18.30 3.85 0.86
C TYR A 183 -17.14 3.90 1.85
N LEU A 184 -16.37 4.99 1.90
CA LEU A 184 -15.22 5.12 2.80
C LEU A 184 -15.46 6.12 3.96
N GLY A 185 -16.55 6.90 3.90
CA GLY A 185 -16.87 7.89 4.93
C GLY A 185 -15.95 9.11 4.95
N VAL A 186 -15.28 9.38 3.83
CA VAL A 186 -14.44 10.58 3.66
C VAL A 186 -15.29 11.77 3.24
N ARG A 187 -14.84 12.99 3.53
CA ARG A 187 -15.60 14.22 3.22
C ARG A 187 -14.75 15.34 2.60
N HIS A 188 -13.43 15.20 2.67
CA HIS A 188 -12.46 16.17 2.16
C HIS A 188 -11.45 15.47 1.26
N PHE A 189 -11.21 16.02 0.06
CA PHE A 189 -10.40 15.40 -0.98
C PHE A 189 -9.24 16.32 -1.35
N ILE A 190 -8.04 15.78 -1.34
CA ILE A 190 -6.81 16.44 -1.75
C ILE A 190 -6.31 15.71 -2.99
N TRP A 191 -6.32 16.41 -4.13
CA TRP A 191 -5.94 15.85 -5.41
C TRP A 191 -4.54 16.30 -5.78
N LEU A 192 -3.62 15.37 -5.90
CA LEU A 192 -2.30 15.55 -6.47
C LEU A 192 -2.33 15.28 -7.98
N ARG A 193 -1.20 15.48 -8.66
CA ARG A 193 -1.15 15.38 -10.13
C ARG A 193 -0.81 13.98 -10.58
N GLU A 194 0.48 13.70 -10.70
CA GLU A 194 1.04 12.52 -11.35
C GLU A 194 1.94 11.76 -10.39
N GLY A 195 2.25 10.51 -10.73
CA GLY A 195 3.15 9.63 -9.99
C GLY A 195 4.61 9.76 -10.41
N ILE A 196 5.43 8.84 -9.91
CA ILE A 196 6.87 8.76 -10.17
C ILE A 196 7.18 7.98 -11.45
N ALA A 197 8.36 8.18 -12.01
CA ALA A 197 8.85 7.46 -13.18
C ALA A 197 9.01 5.96 -12.87
N GLY A 198 8.58 5.12 -13.81
CA GLY A 198 8.60 3.67 -13.67
C GLY A 198 7.34 3.07 -13.02
N ASP A 199 6.47 3.90 -12.42
CA ASP A 199 5.20 3.47 -11.87
C ASP A 199 4.20 3.18 -13.00
N ASP A 200 3.77 1.93 -13.10
CA ASP A 200 2.80 1.47 -14.09
C ASP A 200 1.35 1.45 -13.56
N THR A 201 1.14 1.86 -12.32
CA THR A 201 -0.19 1.97 -11.71
C THR A 201 -0.93 3.25 -12.09
N ASP A 202 -0.32 4.10 -12.91
CA ASP A 202 -0.81 5.43 -13.28
C ASP A 202 -0.80 6.42 -12.10
N GLY A 203 0.23 6.40 -11.27
CA GLY A 203 0.45 7.37 -10.21
C GLY A 203 -0.28 7.07 -8.92
N HIS A 204 -0.08 5.87 -8.35
CA HIS A 204 -0.56 5.56 -7.02
C HIS A 204 -0.01 6.50 -5.97
N ILE A 205 -0.86 6.92 -5.04
CA ILE A 205 -0.51 7.87 -3.99
C ILE A 205 0.46 7.29 -2.96
N ASP A 206 0.45 5.99 -2.75
CA ASP A 206 1.27 5.31 -1.76
C ASP A 206 2.77 5.27 -2.08
N ASP A 207 3.13 5.64 -3.31
CA ASP A 207 4.52 5.91 -3.73
C ASP A 207 4.91 7.39 -3.62
N ILE A 208 3.95 8.28 -3.33
CA ILE A 208 4.14 9.74 -3.35
C ILE A 208 4.00 10.34 -1.96
N ALA A 209 2.89 10.06 -1.27
CA ALA A 209 2.57 10.73 -0.02
C ALA A 209 1.77 9.85 0.94
N ARG A 210 2.11 9.89 2.22
CA ARG A 210 1.50 9.10 3.27
C ARG A 210 1.15 9.95 4.49
N PHE A 211 -0.06 9.84 5.00
CA PHE A 211 -0.39 10.36 6.31
C PHE A 211 0.34 9.57 7.40
N VAL A 212 0.86 10.28 8.40
CA VAL A 212 1.52 9.68 9.58
C VAL A 212 0.78 9.98 10.88
N ASN A 213 -0.12 10.94 10.83
CA ASN A 213 -1.11 11.29 11.84
C ASN A 213 -2.20 12.16 11.19
N PRO A 214 -3.28 12.57 11.90
CA PRO A 214 -4.40 13.27 11.26
C PRO A 214 -4.05 14.53 10.45
N THR A 215 -2.93 15.19 10.74
CA THR A 215 -2.57 16.50 10.16
C THR A 215 -1.16 16.55 9.57
N THR A 216 -0.40 15.45 9.61
CA THR A 216 0.97 15.39 9.06
C THR A 216 1.06 14.39 7.93
N VAL A 217 1.69 14.81 6.83
CA VAL A 217 1.93 14.00 5.63
C VAL A 217 3.44 13.94 5.36
N LEU A 218 3.98 12.73 5.17
CA LEU A 218 5.26 12.54 4.50
C LEU A 218 5.02 12.60 3.00
N CYS A 219 5.81 13.38 2.27
CA CYS A 219 5.72 13.49 0.82
C CYS A 219 7.09 13.31 0.19
N ALA A 220 7.20 12.40 -0.77
CA ALA A 220 8.40 12.17 -1.54
C ALA A 220 8.84 13.46 -2.22
N ARG A 221 10.14 13.77 -2.15
CA ARG A 221 10.73 14.98 -2.74
C ARG A 221 12.07 14.68 -3.37
N GLN A 222 12.22 15.06 -4.65
CA GLN A 222 13.45 14.92 -5.41
C GLN A 222 14.11 16.31 -5.61
N PRO A 223 15.24 16.59 -4.94
CA PRO A 223 15.88 17.89 -5.03
C PRO A 223 16.70 18.12 -6.31
N ASP A 224 17.11 17.05 -7.01
CA ASP A 224 17.86 17.16 -8.25
C ASP A 224 16.96 17.55 -9.43
N GLU A 225 17.12 18.77 -9.94
CA GLU A 225 16.34 19.30 -11.06
C GLU A 225 16.51 18.50 -12.38
N ASN A 226 17.56 17.68 -12.49
CA ASN A 226 17.80 16.83 -13.65
C ASN A 226 17.13 15.46 -13.55
N ASP A 227 16.63 15.08 -12.38
CA ASP A 227 15.89 13.83 -12.19
C ASP A 227 14.47 13.97 -12.80
N PRO A 228 13.98 12.98 -13.56
CA PRO A 228 12.65 13.04 -14.17
C PRO A 228 11.51 13.22 -13.16
N ASP A 229 11.70 12.79 -11.91
CA ASP A 229 10.68 12.91 -10.85
C ASP A 229 10.66 14.30 -10.19
N HIS A 230 11.68 15.16 -10.43
CA HIS A 230 11.78 16.45 -9.74
C HIS A 230 10.54 17.30 -9.91
N ALA A 231 10.13 17.55 -11.15
CA ALA A 231 9.05 18.50 -11.44
C ALA A 231 7.71 18.05 -10.85
N VAL A 232 7.38 16.76 -11.01
CA VAL A 232 6.09 16.22 -10.54
C VAL A 232 6.04 16.12 -9.03
N LEU A 233 7.12 15.69 -8.37
CA LEU A 233 7.16 15.60 -6.91
C LEU A 233 7.18 16.97 -6.25
N GLU A 234 7.84 17.96 -6.84
CA GLU A 234 7.83 19.34 -6.35
C GLU A 234 6.45 20.00 -6.50
N GLU A 235 5.71 19.72 -7.59
CA GLU A 235 4.33 20.16 -7.75
C GLU A 235 3.41 19.53 -6.71
N ASN A 236 3.49 18.22 -6.51
CA ASN A 236 2.71 17.50 -5.51
C ASN A 236 3.01 18.00 -4.09
N PHE A 237 4.26 18.27 -3.78
CA PHE A 237 4.67 18.81 -2.49
C PHE A 237 4.03 20.18 -2.23
N ARG A 238 4.07 21.10 -3.21
CA ARG A 238 3.43 22.42 -3.10
C ARG A 238 1.91 22.35 -2.95
N LEU A 239 1.28 21.41 -3.66
CA LEU A 239 -0.17 21.19 -3.51
C LEU A 239 -0.53 20.75 -2.10
N LEU A 240 0.26 19.87 -1.49
CA LEU A 240 0.07 19.44 -0.11
C LEU A 240 0.34 20.56 0.90
N GLU A 241 1.37 21.39 0.71
CA GLU A 241 1.64 22.57 1.57
C GLU A 241 0.51 23.59 1.54
N ALA A 242 -0.19 23.69 0.40
CA ALA A 242 -1.35 24.58 0.26
C ALA A 242 -2.64 23.96 0.79
N ALA A 243 -2.69 22.63 0.97
CA ALA A 243 -3.89 21.90 1.38
C ALA A 243 -4.23 22.09 2.87
N THR A 244 -5.48 21.74 3.18
CA THR A 244 -5.99 21.65 4.55
C THR A 244 -6.54 20.26 4.81
N ASP A 245 -6.77 19.92 6.07
CA ASP A 245 -7.53 18.75 6.46
C ASP A 245 -9.06 19.00 6.35
N GLN A 246 -9.86 18.02 6.73
CA GLN A 246 -11.32 18.05 6.72
C GLN A 246 -11.94 19.12 7.64
N ASP A 247 -11.18 19.68 8.54
CA ASP A 247 -11.63 20.72 9.51
C ASP A 247 -11.05 22.10 9.17
N GLY A 248 -10.33 22.22 8.04
CA GLY A 248 -9.73 23.46 7.54
C GLY A 248 -8.37 23.82 8.15
N ASN A 249 -7.75 22.90 8.92
CA ASN A 249 -6.42 23.10 9.46
C ASN A 249 -5.38 22.82 8.38
N LYS A 250 -4.30 23.60 8.33
CA LYS A 250 -3.19 23.36 7.43
C LYS A 250 -2.48 22.04 7.73
N LEU A 251 -2.13 21.30 6.70
CA LEU A 251 -1.29 20.12 6.83
C LEU A 251 0.16 20.51 7.12
N ARG A 252 0.80 19.71 7.97
CA ARG A 252 2.25 19.68 8.10
C ARG A 252 2.81 18.72 7.09
N VAL A 253 3.49 19.21 6.06
CA VAL A 253 4.15 18.38 5.06
C VAL A 253 5.62 18.21 5.41
N VAL A 254 6.08 16.98 5.48
CA VAL A 254 7.47 16.63 5.79
C VAL A 254 8.09 16.02 4.55
N PRO A 255 9.17 16.59 4.00
CA PRO A 255 9.83 16.04 2.83
C PRO A 255 10.49 14.71 3.16
N LEU A 256 10.18 13.69 2.36
CA LEU A 256 10.79 12.37 2.40
C LEU A 256 11.77 12.25 1.23
N PRO A 257 13.04 11.94 1.44
CA PRO A 257 13.96 11.71 0.33
C PRO A 257 13.47 10.56 -0.56
N VAL A 258 13.88 10.56 -1.81
CA VAL A 258 13.67 9.45 -2.75
C VAL A 258 14.93 8.60 -2.86
N PRO A 259 14.86 7.32 -3.24
CA PRO A 259 16.03 6.46 -3.36
C PRO A 259 17.05 6.91 -4.41
N GLY A 260 16.63 7.74 -5.38
CA GLY A 260 17.39 8.04 -6.57
C GLY A 260 17.19 6.95 -7.64
N TRP A 261 18.25 6.66 -8.41
CA TRP A 261 18.17 5.65 -9.45
C TRP A 261 18.16 4.23 -8.85
N VAL A 262 17.08 3.52 -9.02
CA VAL A 262 16.96 2.08 -8.78
C VAL A 262 16.44 1.44 -10.06
N GLY A 263 17.12 0.44 -10.58
CA GLY A 263 16.75 -0.20 -11.85
C GLY A 263 17.92 -0.95 -12.47
N ASP A 264 17.75 -1.31 -13.74
CA ASP A 264 18.74 -2.02 -14.54
C ASP A 264 18.74 -1.51 -15.99
N GLU A 265 19.27 -2.31 -16.93
CA GLU A 265 19.33 -1.96 -18.36
C GLU A 265 17.93 -1.84 -19.01
N GLN A 266 16.87 -2.37 -18.39
CA GLN A 266 15.50 -2.28 -18.90
C GLN A 266 14.83 -0.95 -18.51
N GLY A 267 15.32 -0.30 -17.46
CA GLY A 267 14.84 1.01 -17.04
C GLY A 267 14.84 1.24 -15.53
N ARG A 268 14.26 2.38 -15.14
CA ARG A 268 14.04 2.76 -13.74
C ARG A 268 12.83 2.03 -13.18
N LEU A 269 12.98 1.50 -11.96
CA LEU A 269 11.91 0.89 -11.18
C LEU A 269 11.25 1.94 -10.26
N PRO A 270 9.96 1.79 -9.90
CA PRO A 270 9.22 2.73 -9.06
C PRO A 270 9.59 2.57 -7.57
N ALA A 271 10.85 2.78 -7.26
CA ALA A 271 11.35 2.68 -5.91
C ALA A 271 10.98 3.91 -5.09
N SER A 272 10.22 3.74 -4.03
CA SER A 272 9.83 4.81 -3.13
C SER A 272 9.87 4.38 -1.66
N TYR A 273 10.49 5.23 -0.81
CA TYR A 273 10.41 5.05 0.64
C TYR A 273 9.01 5.35 1.19
N ALA A 274 8.12 6.03 0.44
CA ALA A 274 6.74 6.26 0.85
C ALA A 274 5.92 4.96 0.87
N ASN A 275 6.37 3.92 0.19
CA ASN A 275 5.73 2.60 0.17
C ASN A 275 6.02 1.77 1.44
N PHE A 276 6.13 2.44 2.61
CA PHE A 276 6.27 1.80 3.92
C PHE A 276 4.93 1.30 4.45
N TYR A 277 4.97 0.30 5.33
CA TYR A 277 3.81 -0.21 6.06
C TYR A 277 3.83 0.26 7.52
N ILE A 278 2.68 0.77 7.99
CA ILE A 278 2.51 1.22 9.38
C ILE A 278 1.85 0.10 10.18
N GLY A 279 2.65 -0.70 10.88
CA GLY A 279 2.14 -1.72 11.79
C GLY A 279 1.86 -1.19 13.20
N ASN A 280 1.30 -2.04 14.07
CA ASN A 280 0.93 -1.65 15.43
C ASN A 280 2.09 -1.10 16.28
N THR A 281 3.28 -1.66 16.14
CA THR A 281 4.46 -1.30 16.96
C THR A 281 5.68 -0.89 16.13
N LYS A 282 5.65 -1.17 14.83
CA LYS A 282 6.76 -0.92 13.91
C LYS A 282 6.26 -0.26 12.64
N VAL A 283 7.13 0.52 12.01
CA VAL A 283 6.97 0.98 10.62
C VAL A 283 8.03 0.26 9.79
N LEU A 284 7.60 -0.49 8.79
CA LEU A 284 8.51 -1.26 7.94
C LEU A 284 8.77 -0.51 6.65
N VAL A 285 10.01 -0.13 6.43
CA VAL A 285 10.43 0.75 5.33
C VAL A 285 11.24 -0.04 4.31
N PRO A 286 10.86 0.00 3.01
CA PRO A 286 11.65 -0.63 1.97
C PRO A 286 12.96 0.13 1.77
N LEU A 287 14.09 -0.60 1.73
CA LEU A 287 15.42 -0.07 1.43
C LEU A 287 15.90 -0.60 0.08
N PHE A 288 16.72 0.18 -0.60
CA PHE A 288 17.12 -0.10 -1.98
C PHE A 288 18.65 -0.13 -2.18
N ASP A 289 19.43 -0.19 -1.08
CA ASP A 289 20.89 -0.14 -1.08
C ASP A 289 21.42 1.15 -1.71
N THR A 290 20.81 2.29 -1.38
CA THR A 290 21.18 3.61 -1.86
C THR A 290 21.73 4.50 -0.73
N GLU A 291 22.40 5.58 -1.09
CA GLU A 291 22.92 6.55 -0.12
C GLU A 291 21.84 7.25 0.70
N ASN A 292 20.59 7.27 0.21
CA ASN A 292 19.47 7.93 0.86
C ASN A 292 18.73 7.04 1.87
N ASP A 293 19.03 5.73 1.95
CA ASP A 293 18.35 4.80 2.86
C ASP A 293 18.40 5.27 4.33
N ALA A 294 19.56 5.73 4.80
CA ALA A 294 19.70 6.21 6.18
C ALA A 294 18.87 7.47 6.45
N ALA A 295 18.91 8.44 5.55
CA ALA A 295 18.16 9.69 5.67
C ALA A 295 16.63 9.44 5.64
N ALA A 296 16.17 8.48 4.84
CA ALA A 296 14.77 8.08 4.81
C ALA A 296 14.32 7.48 6.14
N LEU A 297 15.10 6.56 6.72
CA LEU A 297 14.80 5.97 8.02
C LEU A 297 14.76 7.02 9.13
N GLU A 298 15.70 7.96 9.18
CA GLU A 298 15.73 9.07 10.15
C GLU A 298 14.49 9.98 10.00
N THR A 299 14.16 10.33 8.75
CA THR A 299 12.97 11.15 8.45
C THR A 299 11.69 10.48 8.93
N ILE A 300 11.48 9.20 8.58
CA ILE A 300 10.30 8.45 8.99
C ILE A 300 10.27 8.28 10.51
N GLN A 301 11.40 7.94 11.16
CA GLN A 301 11.47 7.81 12.62
C GLN A 301 11.09 9.13 13.33
N SER A 302 11.43 10.27 12.76
CA SER A 302 11.12 11.59 13.36
C SER A 302 9.63 11.88 13.49
N VAL A 303 8.79 11.23 12.69
CA VAL A 303 7.33 11.40 12.69
C VAL A 303 6.56 10.24 13.33
N PHE A 304 7.25 9.17 13.68
CA PHE A 304 6.69 8.02 14.41
C PHE A 304 7.42 7.81 15.76
N PRO A 305 7.20 8.69 16.75
CA PRO A 305 7.90 8.58 18.05
C PRO A 305 7.50 7.32 18.85
N ASP A 306 6.30 6.80 18.61
CA ASP A 306 5.73 5.67 19.36
C ASP A 306 5.93 4.32 18.66
N ARG A 307 6.57 4.31 17.50
CA ARG A 307 6.85 3.10 16.71
C ARG A 307 8.34 3.00 16.39
N LYS A 308 8.82 1.76 16.34
CA LYS A 308 10.18 1.51 15.85
C LYS A 308 10.17 1.46 14.32
N VAL A 309 10.97 2.29 13.69
CA VAL A 309 11.19 2.22 12.25
C VAL A 309 12.24 1.16 11.94
N VAL A 310 11.91 0.24 11.04
CA VAL A 310 12.78 -0.89 10.65
C VAL A 310 12.91 -0.89 9.12
N GLY A 311 14.12 -0.71 8.65
CA GLY A 311 14.45 -0.86 7.24
C GLY A 311 14.63 -2.34 6.86
N ILE A 312 14.06 -2.74 5.74
CA ILE A 312 14.22 -4.08 5.17
C ILE A 312 14.59 -3.92 3.69
N ASN A 313 15.64 -4.63 3.27
CA ASN A 313 16.06 -4.59 1.86
C ASN A 313 14.94 -5.12 0.95
N ALA A 314 14.48 -4.25 0.05
CA ALA A 314 13.43 -4.50 -0.94
C ALA A 314 13.92 -4.32 -2.38
N ARG A 315 15.24 -4.19 -2.58
CA ARG A 315 15.85 -3.93 -3.89
C ARG A 315 15.42 -4.92 -4.97
N TYR A 316 15.23 -6.17 -4.60
CA TYR A 316 14.78 -7.22 -5.52
C TYR A 316 13.27 -7.43 -5.52
N LEU A 317 12.59 -7.00 -4.47
CA LEU A 317 11.13 -7.02 -4.42
C LEU A 317 10.52 -5.99 -5.39
N VAL A 318 11.15 -4.82 -5.53
CA VAL A 318 10.65 -3.73 -6.39
C VAL A 318 10.67 -4.07 -7.89
N TYR A 319 11.31 -5.14 -8.31
CA TYR A 319 11.19 -5.64 -9.68
C TYR A 319 9.75 -6.03 -10.06
N GLY A 320 8.93 -6.39 -9.08
CA GLY A 320 7.49 -6.57 -9.26
C GLY A 320 6.69 -5.26 -9.33
N LEU A 321 7.36 -4.09 -9.35
CA LEU A 321 6.82 -2.74 -9.47
C LEU A 321 6.07 -2.23 -8.23
N GLY A 322 6.36 -2.76 -7.06
CA GLY A 322 5.83 -2.32 -5.77
C GLY A 322 6.65 -2.86 -4.60
N THR A 323 6.31 -2.45 -3.38
CA THR A 323 6.98 -2.92 -2.16
C THR A 323 6.00 -3.17 -1.00
N PHE A 324 6.32 -2.76 0.22
CA PHE A 324 5.65 -3.23 1.43
C PHE A 324 4.21 -2.75 1.57
N HIS A 325 3.89 -1.52 1.20
CA HIS A 325 2.50 -1.07 1.23
C HIS A 325 1.66 -1.76 0.17
N CYS A 326 2.16 -1.82 -1.07
CA CYS A 326 1.46 -2.45 -2.19
C CYS A 326 1.14 -3.94 -1.93
N MET A 327 2.01 -4.68 -1.23
CA MET A 327 1.78 -6.10 -0.96
C MET A 327 0.89 -6.39 0.25
N THR A 328 0.45 -5.37 1.00
CA THR A 328 -0.25 -5.52 2.27
C THR A 328 -1.66 -4.94 2.26
N GLN A 329 -2.56 -5.55 3.04
CA GLN A 329 -3.84 -4.93 3.41
C GLN A 329 -4.09 -5.11 4.90
N GLN A 330 -4.18 -4.01 5.64
CA GLN A 330 -4.48 -4.05 7.07
C GLN A 330 -5.95 -4.37 7.33
N GLN A 331 -6.21 -5.24 8.29
CA GLN A 331 -7.53 -5.46 8.87
C GLN A 331 -7.60 -4.73 10.22
N PRO A 332 -8.39 -3.68 10.36
CA PRO A 332 -8.52 -2.94 11.61
C PRO A 332 -9.06 -3.80 12.74
N ALA A 333 -8.62 -3.51 13.97
CA ALA A 333 -9.26 -3.98 15.19
C ALA A 333 -10.52 -3.16 15.46
N VAL A 334 -11.58 -3.80 16.01
CA VAL A 334 -12.89 -3.19 16.34
C VAL A 334 -13.31 -3.49 17.78
#